data_a1a5c0aba5483c7eecbcce0cb4e6df1a
#
_entry.id   a1a5c0aba5483c7eecbcce0cb4e6df1a
#
_cell.length_a   1.000
_cell.length_b   1.000
_cell.length_c   1.000
_cell.angle_alpha   90.00
_cell.angle_beta   90.00
_cell.angle_gamma   90.00
#
_symmetry.space_group_name_H-M   'P 1'
#
loop_
_entity.id
_entity.type
_entity.pdbx_description
1 polymer ?
#
loop_
_entity_poly.entity_id
_entity_poly.type
_entity_poly.pdbx_seq_one_letter_code
_entity_poly.pdbx_strand_id
1 'polypeptide(L)'
;MQMHVIASGLNLRASAPDGEVAAVLRCGHPVTVTGSDQPGWVTVECPDPGDPGAKVTGVVAERFLRPAIPSAQEALVAAALAEWRRFDYGAGHEAKTPYSGYVGEMWTAMGFPTLDGTDRQYPWSAAAISWIVRQAAKHAPALDTFEYAISHSRYIKDAIEKREAGKAAPYWGRRLNEAPARIGDMVVLSRKDTTGNHDNKTVDTYEEARDIKGTFPSHCDLIVGISNGQAHALGGNVGQSLSMSSFALDDKGHLAAKNRVFMLLQCRL
;
A
#
# COMPACT_ATOMS: atom_id res chain seq x y z
N MET A 1 -25.24 2.95 4.23
CA MET A 1 -24.32 2.21 3.31
C MET A 1 -22.95 2.18 3.94
N GLN A 2 -22.30 1.00 3.98
CA GLN A 2 -20.94 0.88 4.53
C GLN A 2 -19.91 1.36 3.51
N MET A 3 -19.01 2.21 3.97
CA MET A 3 -17.94 2.84 3.20
C MET A 3 -16.63 2.80 3.99
N HIS A 4 -15.51 3.09 3.34
CA HIS A 4 -14.20 3.20 3.97
C HIS A 4 -13.53 4.52 3.61
N VAL A 5 -12.82 5.10 4.55
CA VAL A 5 -12.02 6.32 4.33
C VAL A 5 -10.84 6.02 3.42
N ILE A 6 -10.60 6.87 2.40
CA ILE A 6 -9.46 6.76 1.46
C ILE A 6 -8.38 7.84 1.68
N ALA A 7 -8.67 8.86 2.46
CA ALA A 7 -7.69 9.91 2.81
C ALA A 7 -6.75 9.44 3.93
N SER A 8 -5.51 9.93 3.97
CA SER A 8 -4.57 9.67 5.07
C SER A 8 -5.10 10.17 6.42
N GLY A 9 -5.90 11.25 6.39
CA GLY A 9 -6.65 11.79 7.54
C GLY A 9 -7.89 12.54 7.04
N LEU A 10 -9.05 12.18 7.54
CA LEU A 10 -10.34 12.78 7.23
C LEU A 10 -10.97 13.33 8.50
N ASN A 11 -11.23 14.63 8.55
CA ASN A 11 -11.91 15.22 9.67
C ASN A 11 -13.38 14.78 9.74
N LEU A 12 -13.77 14.17 10.84
CA LEU A 12 -15.15 13.98 11.24
C LEU A 12 -15.58 15.25 12.00
N ARG A 13 -16.56 15.96 11.47
CA ARG A 13 -16.99 17.27 11.98
C ARG A 13 -18.38 17.22 12.58
N ALA A 14 -18.67 18.14 13.48
CA ALA A 14 -20.02 18.32 14.04
C ALA A 14 -21.01 18.82 12.98
N SER A 15 -20.55 19.61 11.99
CA SER A 15 -21.33 20.10 10.85
C SER A 15 -20.41 20.42 9.66
N ALA A 16 -20.93 20.43 8.43
CA ALA A 16 -20.20 20.81 7.23
C ALA A 16 -20.30 22.31 6.95
N PRO A 17 -19.30 22.93 6.27
CA PRO A 17 -17.95 22.41 6.04
C PRO A 17 -16.97 22.71 7.21
N ASP A 18 -17.30 23.64 8.10
CA ASP A 18 -16.37 24.28 9.03
C ASP A 18 -16.67 23.97 10.50
N GLY A 19 -17.58 23.03 10.79
CA GLY A 19 -17.87 22.59 12.16
C GLY A 19 -16.66 22.07 12.90
N GLU A 20 -16.72 22.08 14.22
CA GLU A 20 -15.68 21.55 15.10
C GLU A 20 -15.30 20.11 14.71
N VAL A 21 -14.00 19.81 14.73
CA VAL A 21 -13.47 18.47 14.44
C VAL A 21 -13.62 17.59 15.69
N ALA A 22 -14.55 16.65 15.62
CA ALA A 22 -14.78 15.68 16.70
C ALA A 22 -13.73 14.56 16.70
N ALA A 23 -13.27 14.12 15.51
CA ALA A 23 -12.26 13.09 15.37
C ALA A 23 -11.53 13.20 14.03
N VAL A 24 -10.36 12.55 13.90
CA VAL A 24 -9.67 12.37 12.64
C VAL A 24 -9.69 10.89 12.28
N LEU A 25 -10.42 10.56 11.21
CA LEU A 25 -10.52 9.20 10.68
C LEU A 25 -9.33 8.93 9.76
N ARG A 26 -8.69 7.79 9.93
CA ARG A 26 -7.56 7.38 9.10
C ARG A 26 -8.00 6.55 7.90
N CYS A 27 -7.15 6.43 6.90
CA CYS A 27 -7.39 5.56 5.74
C CYS A 27 -7.79 4.15 6.20
N GLY A 28 -8.80 3.57 5.54
CA GLY A 28 -9.37 2.27 5.89
C GLY A 28 -10.37 2.28 7.06
N HIS A 29 -10.57 3.41 7.74
CA HIS A 29 -11.56 3.50 8.82
C HIS A 29 -12.97 3.23 8.26
N PRO A 30 -13.72 2.24 8.79
CA PRO A 30 -15.07 1.94 8.30
C PRO A 30 -16.04 3.00 8.80
N VAL A 31 -16.94 3.42 7.92
CA VAL A 31 -18.02 4.35 8.25
C VAL A 31 -19.34 3.85 7.67
N THR A 32 -20.44 4.10 8.36
CA THR A 32 -21.79 3.85 7.84
C THR A 32 -22.43 5.19 7.49
N VAL A 33 -22.66 5.42 6.20
CA VAL A 33 -23.40 6.60 5.75
C VAL A 33 -24.87 6.46 6.16
N THR A 34 -25.34 7.41 6.97
CA THR A 34 -26.68 7.43 7.57
C THR A 34 -27.57 8.51 6.94
N GLY A 35 -26.98 9.52 6.31
CA GLY A 35 -27.70 10.62 5.67
C GLY A 35 -26.84 11.48 4.77
N SER A 36 -27.46 12.47 4.12
CA SER A 36 -26.77 13.54 3.39
C SER A 36 -26.97 14.83 4.21
N ASP A 37 -25.91 15.60 4.37
CA ASP A 37 -25.97 16.88 5.08
C ASP A 37 -26.16 18.02 4.09
N GLN A 38 -25.24 18.15 3.14
CA GLN A 38 -25.29 19.09 2.03
C GLN A 38 -24.47 18.55 0.85
N PRO A 39 -24.54 19.15 -0.36
CA PRO A 39 -23.80 18.65 -1.52
C PRO A 39 -22.33 18.39 -1.23
N GLY A 40 -21.88 17.14 -1.46
CA GLY A 40 -20.52 16.68 -1.21
C GLY A 40 -20.18 16.33 0.24
N TRP A 41 -21.18 16.36 1.15
CA TRP A 41 -21.02 16.01 2.56
C TRP A 41 -22.07 15.01 3.01
N VAL A 42 -21.66 14.02 3.77
CA VAL A 42 -22.54 12.96 4.27
C VAL A 42 -22.42 12.81 5.77
N THR A 43 -23.54 12.51 6.41
CA THR A 43 -23.59 12.12 7.83
C THR A 43 -23.18 10.66 7.93
N VAL A 44 -22.26 10.36 8.85
CA VAL A 44 -21.75 9.01 9.08
C VAL A 44 -21.79 8.66 10.57
N GLU A 45 -21.97 7.37 10.84
CA GLU A 45 -21.69 6.72 12.12
C GLU A 45 -20.49 5.80 11.93
N CYS A 46 -19.54 5.81 12.86
CA CYS A 46 -18.36 4.96 12.80
C CYS A 46 -17.85 4.59 14.21
N PRO A 47 -17.00 3.55 14.35
CA PRO A 47 -16.25 3.33 15.58
C PRO A 47 -15.42 4.57 15.93
N ASP A 48 -15.33 4.90 17.21
CA ASP A 48 -14.48 6.00 17.67
C ASP A 48 -12.99 5.61 17.48
N PRO A 49 -12.18 6.43 16.79
CA PRO A 49 -10.75 6.13 16.63
C PRO A 49 -9.97 6.03 17.94
N GLY A 50 -10.42 6.71 19.00
CA GLY A 50 -9.81 6.69 20.33
C GLY A 50 -10.33 5.57 21.22
N ASP A 51 -11.56 5.11 21.01
CA ASP A 51 -12.22 4.02 21.74
C ASP A 51 -13.03 3.13 20.77
N PRO A 52 -12.45 2.05 20.22
CA PRO A 52 -13.13 1.19 19.26
C PRO A 52 -14.42 0.52 19.78
N GLY A 53 -14.66 0.52 21.09
CA GLY A 53 -15.90 0.04 21.71
C GLY A 53 -17.05 1.05 21.67
N ALA A 54 -16.73 2.32 21.44
CA ALA A 54 -17.68 3.40 21.30
C ALA A 54 -17.99 3.71 19.85
N LYS A 55 -19.07 4.44 19.61
CA LYS A 55 -19.43 4.97 18.29
C LYS A 55 -19.45 6.49 18.33
N VAL A 56 -19.06 7.10 17.23
CA VAL A 56 -19.12 8.54 17.03
C VAL A 56 -19.88 8.85 15.75
N THR A 57 -20.65 9.93 15.76
CA THR A 57 -21.44 10.40 14.62
C THR A 57 -20.96 11.79 14.24
N GLY A 58 -20.96 12.10 12.96
CA GLY A 58 -20.59 13.42 12.44
C GLY A 58 -20.70 13.49 10.94
N VAL A 59 -20.15 14.55 10.35
CA VAL A 59 -20.20 14.84 8.93
C VAL A 59 -18.79 14.75 8.33
N VAL A 60 -18.69 14.11 7.15
CA VAL A 60 -17.44 13.98 6.41
C VAL A 60 -17.62 14.34 4.95
N ALA A 61 -16.56 14.78 4.29
CA ALA A 61 -16.58 15.03 2.85
C ALA A 61 -16.65 13.70 2.08
N GLU A 62 -17.74 13.49 1.33
CA GLU A 62 -18.09 12.25 0.63
C GLU A 62 -17.00 11.78 -0.34
N ARG A 63 -16.30 12.71 -1.02
CA ARG A 63 -15.22 12.42 -1.97
C ARG A 63 -14.05 11.63 -1.38
N PHE A 64 -13.95 11.54 -0.06
CA PHE A 64 -12.93 10.78 0.64
C PHE A 64 -13.42 9.42 1.16
N LEU A 65 -14.58 8.99 0.69
CA LEU A 65 -15.14 7.67 0.99
C LEU A 65 -15.15 6.80 -0.27
N ARG A 66 -14.99 5.51 -0.08
CA ARG A 66 -15.19 4.49 -1.11
C ARG A 66 -16.11 3.38 -0.63
N PRO A 67 -16.86 2.72 -1.52
CA PRO A 67 -17.55 1.46 -1.18
C PRO A 67 -16.54 0.34 -0.87
N ALA A 68 -17.05 -0.79 -0.39
CA ALA A 68 -16.27 -2.02 -0.28
C ALA A 68 -15.76 -2.44 -1.68
N ILE A 69 -14.55 -2.98 -1.72
CA ILE A 69 -13.91 -3.52 -2.93
C ILE A 69 -13.84 -5.06 -2.84
N PRO A 70 -13.39 -5.79 -3.88
CA PRO A 70 -13.24 -7.24 -3.80
C PRO A 70 -12.48 -7.72 -2.57
N SER A 71 -12.85 -8.87 -2.02
CA SER A 71 -12.40 -9.35 -0.70
C SER A 71 -10.88 -9.51 -0.59
N ALA A 72 -10.20 -9.91 -1.68
CA ALA A 72 -8.74 -10.04 -1.69
C ALA A 72 -8.04 -8.68 -1.58
N GLN A 73 -8.55 -7.67 -2.27
CA GLN A 73 -8.02 -6.30 -2.19
C GLN A 73 -8.29 -5.68 -0.82
N GLU A 74 -9.48 -5.93 -0.22
CA GLU A 74 -9.75 -5.51 1.18
C GLU A 74 -8.79 -6.16 2.16
N ALA A 75 -8.49 -7.45 1.99
CA ALA A 75 -7.53 -8.15 2.84
C ALA A 75 -6.12 -7.55 2.74
N LEU A 76 -5.67 -7.21 1.52
CA LEU A 76 -4.39 -6.52 1.29
C LEU A 76 -4.35 -5.15 1.97
N VAL A 77 -5.38 -4.34 1.76
CA VAL A 77 -5.50 -3.01 2.38
C VAL A 77 -5.53 -3.12 3.89
N ALA A 78 -6.34 -4.03 4.45
CA ALA A 78 -6.44 -4.23 5.88
C ALA A 78 -5.09 -4.64 6.50
N ALA A 79 -4.36 -5.56 5.86
CA ALA A 79 -3.03 -5.99 6.31
C ALA A 79 -2.02 -4.83 6.27
N ALA A 80 -1.99 -4.06 5.18
CA ALA A 80 -1.08 -2.91 5.06
C ALA A 80 -1.37 -1.82 6.10
N LEU A 81 -2.63 -1.51 6.33
CA LEU A 81 -3.06 -0.51 7.32
C LEU A 81 -2.80 -0.97 8.75
N ALA A 82 -2.91 -2.28 9.04
CA ALA A 82 -2.55 -2.84 10.33
C ALA A 82 -1.07 -2.62 10.63
N GLU A 83 -0.20 -2.89 9.65
CA GLU A 83 1.23 -2.64 9.80
C GLU A 83 1.55 -1.14 9.90
N TRP A 84 0.91 -0.29 9.10
CA TRP A 84 1.09 1.17 9.20
C TRP A 84 0.73 1.70 10.59
N ARG A 85 -0.35 1.19 11.19
CA ARG A 85 -0.72 1.50 12.58
C ARG A 85 0.34 1.02 13.57
N ARG A 86 0.88 -0.19 13.41
CA ARG A 86 1.98 -0.72 14.24
C ARG A 86 3.22 0.18 14.20
N PHE A 87 3.50 0.82 13.07
CA PHE A 87 4.58 1.79 12.88
C PHE A 87 4.16 3.23 13.22
N ASP A 88 3.14 3.40 14.05
CA ASP A 88 2.63 4.69 14.49
C ASP A 88 2.38 5.65 13.32
N TYR A 89 1.69 5.12 12.30
CA TYR A 89 1.36 5.83 11.06
C TYR A 89 2.57 6.47 10.34
N GLY A 90 3.71 5.81 10.41
CA GLY A 90 4.96 6.23 9.78
C GLY A 90 5.88 7.05 10.68
N ALA A 91 5.49 7.33 11.93
CA ALA A 91 6.35 8.01 12.90
C ALA A 91 7.34 7.05 13.60
N GLY A 92 7.06 5.74 13.58
CA GLY A 92 7.91 4.72 14.17
C GLY A 92 9.21 4.50 13.40
N HIS A 93 10.35 4.54 14.06
CA HIS A 93 11.66 4.38 13.43
C HIS A 93 12.14 2.93 13.53
N GLU A 94 12.52 2.30 12.40
CA GLU A 94 12.89 0.88 12.28
C GLU A 94 13.89 0.38 13.35
N ALA A 95 14.88 1.19 13.72
CA ALA A 95 15.91 0.81 14.67
C ALA A 95 15.53 1.00 16.15
N LYS A 96 14.31 1.44 16.45
CA LYS A 96 13.82 1.68 17.82
C LYS A 96 12.81 0.60 18.24
N THR A 97 12.83 0.21 19.51
CA THR A 97 11.77 -0.62 20.10
C THR A 97 10.45 0.19 20.15
N PRO A 98 9.29 -0.42 19.80
CA PRO A 98 9.10 -1.83 19.42
C PRO A 98 9.30 -2.12 17.91
N TYR A 99 9.55 -1.11 17.07
CA TYR A 99 9.53 -1.19 15.60
C TYR A 99 10.62 -2.10 15.04
N SER A 100 11.81 -2.15 15.69
CA SER A 100 12.87 -3.09 15.27
C SER A 100 12.41 -4.54 15.36
N GLY A 101 11.65 -4.88 16.39
CA GLY A 101 11.05 -6.20 16.53
C GLY A 101 10.01 -6.50 15.45
N TYR A 102 9.22 -5.52 15.01
CA TYR A 102 8.25 -5.70 13.92
C TYR A 102 8.95 -5.98 12.58
N VAL A 103 10.06 -5.31 12.30
CA VAL A 103 10.92 -5.64 11.16
C VAL A 103 11.50 -7.06 11.30
N GLY A 104 11.91 -7.45 12.51
CA GLY A 104 12.37 -8.81 12.82
C GLY A 104 11.34 -9.90 12.53
N GLU A 105 10.04 -9.64 12.82
CA GLU A 105 8.95 -10.55 12.44
C GLU A 105 8.85 -10.73 10.92
N MET A 106 8.99 -9.64 10.15
CA MET A 106 8.97 -9.68 8.69
C MET A 106 10.15 -10.48 8.14
N TRP A 107 11.36 -10.27 8.67
CA TRP A 107 12.54 -11.04 8.31
C TRP A 107 12.41 -12.53 8.67
N THR A 108 11.92 -12.83 9.88
CA THR A 108 11.68 -14.21 10.32
C THR A 108 10.72 -14.94 9.38
N ALA A 109 9.65 -14.26 8.95
CA ALA A 109 8.69 -14.81 8.00
C ALA A 109 9.30 -15.12 6.62
N MET A 110 10.42 -14.47 6.28
CA MET A 110 11.19 -14.71 5.06
C MET A 110 12.37 -15.67 5.25
N GLY A 111 12.52 -16.28 6.44
CA GLY A 111 13.59 -17.25 6.72
C GLY A 111 14.87 -16.65 7.28
N PHE A 112 14.85 -15.39 7.74
CA PHE A 112 16.01 -14.68 8.30
C PHE A 112 15.77 -14.25 9.77
N PRO A 113 15.68 -15.19 10.72
CA PRO A 113 15.27 -14.91 12.10
C PRO A 113 16.29 -14.13 12.93
N THR A 114 17.49 -13.91 12.41
CA THR A 114 18.56 -13.16 13.10
C THR A 114 18.59 -11.69 12.72
N LEU A 115 17.80 -11.25 11.73
CA LEU A 115 17.74 -9.87 11.28
C LEU A 115 16.56 -9.12 11.92
N ASP A 116 16.77 -7.83 12.19
CA ASP A 116 15.73 -6.94 12.66
C ASP A 116 15.90 -5.51 12.09
N GLY A 117 15.17 -4.53 12.61
CA GLY A 117 15.23 -3.16 12.13
C GLY A 117 16.52 -2.42 12.45
N THR A 118 17.43 -3.00 13.26
CA THR A 118 18.75 -2.41 13.54
C THR A 118 19.79 -2.79 12.48
N ASP A 119 19.50 -3.78 11.64
CA ASP A 119 20.37 -4.30 10.58
C ASP A 119 20.29 -3.45 9.30
N ARG A 120 20.71 -2.19 9.38
CA ARG A 120 20.55 -1.15 8.34
C ARG A 120 21.13 -1.50 6.97
N GLN A 121 22.09 -2.45 6.89
CA GLN A 121 22.66 -2.92 5.64
C GLN A 121 21.71 -3.81 4.84
N TYR A 122 20.60 -4.27 5.45
CA TYR A 122 19.60 -5.12 4.81
C TYR A 122 18.28 -4.37 4.64
N PRO A 123 17.98 -3.81 3.44
CA PRO A 123 16.71 -3.12 3.19
C PRO A 123 15.53 -4.09 3.32
N TRP A 124 14.63 -3.83 4.24
CA TRP A 124 13.50 -4.71 4.56
C TRP A 124 12.22 -4.43 3.76
N SER A 125 12.24 -3.49 2.82
CA SER A 125 11.04 -3.08 2.09
C SER A 125 10.35 -4.22 1.33
N ALA A 126 11.10 -5.13 0.70
CA ALA A 126 10.54 -6.28 0.01
C ALA A 126 9.99 -7.34 0.98
N ALA A 127 10.65 -7.53 2.13
CA ALA A 127 10.17 -8.38 3.20
C ALA A 127 8.84 -7.84 3.77
N ALA A 128 8.70 -6.53 3.91
CA ALA A 128 7.45 -5.89 4.34
C ALA A 128 6.28 -6.15 3.37
N ILE A 129 6.49 -5.98 2.06
CA ILE A 129 5.45 -6.30 1.06
C ILE A 129 5.09 -7.79 1.12
N SER A 130 6.08 -8.67 1.16
CA SER A 130 5.85 -10.12 1.28
C SER A 130 5.10 -10.48 2.56
N TRP A 131 5.41 -9.83 3.68
CA TRP A 131 4.69 -9.97 4.95
C TRP A 131 3.23 -9.52 4.82
N ILE A 132 2.98 -8.31 4.28
CA ILE A 132 1.63 -7.77 4.08
C ILE A 132 0.78 -8.74 3.23
N VAL A 133 1.32 -9.20 2.09
CA VAL A 133 0.61 -10.17 1.23
C VAL A 133 0.36 -11.49 1.98
N ARG A 134 1.31 -11.99 2.76
CA ARG A 134 1.15 -13.20 3.58
C ARG A 134 0.08 -13.04 4.67
N GLN A 135 -0.02 -11.87 5.32
CA GLN A 135 -1.11 -11.61 6.28
C GLN A 135 -2.46 -11.57 5.57
N ALA A 136 -2.55 -10.93 4.41
CA ALA A 136 -3.75 -10.87 3.60
C ALA A 136 -4.20 -12.26 3.10
N ALA A 137 -3.26 -13.13 2.74
CA ALA A 137 -3.52 -14.49 2.26
C ALA A 137 -4.27 -15.36 3.28
N LYS A 138 -4.13 -15.10 4.59
CA LYS A 138 -4.92 -15.76 5.64
C LYS A 138 -6.44 -15.56 5.47
N HIS A 139 -6.84 -14.48 4.80
CA HIS A 139 -8.24 -14.11 4.54
C HIS A 139 -8.63 -14.24 3.07
N ALA A 140 -7.65 -14.31 2.18
CA ALA A 140 -7.81 -14.44 0.73
C ALA A 140 -6.77 -15.42 0.17
N PRO A 141 -7.01 -16.75 0.25
CA PRO A 141 -6.03 -17.80 -0.10
C PRO A 141 -5.47 -17.73 -1.53
N ALA A 142 -6.19 -17.09 -2.47
CA ALA A 142 -5.67 -16.86 -3.82
C ALA A 142 -4.37 -16.04 -3.84
N LEU A 143 -4.07 -15.29 -2.78
CA LEU A 143 -2.80 -14.56 -2.60
C LEU A 143 -1.62 -15.48 -2.24
N ASP A 144 -1.83 -16.72 -1.79
CA ASP A 144 -0.75 -17.65 -1.42
C ASP A 144 0.17 -18.00 -2.59
N THR A 145 -0.29 -17.79 -3.84
CA THR A 145 0.52 -18.00 -5.04
C THR A 145 1.43 -16.81 -5.40
N PHE A 146 1.50 -15.78 -4.53
CA PHE A 146 2.44 -14.67 -4.67
C PHE A 146 3.88 -15.15 -4.49
N GLU A 147 4.80 -14.60 -5.28
CA GLU A 147 6.24 -14.89 -5.17
C GLU A 147 6.83 -14.14 -3.96
N TYR A 148 6.74 -14.73 -2.77
CA TYR A 148 7.30 -14.14 -1.55
C TYR A 148 8.82 -14.03 -1.63
N ALA A 149 9.37 -12.84 -1.46
CA ALA A 149 10.79 -12.59 -1.63
C ALA A 149 11.30 -11.42 -0.77
N ILE A 150 12.60 -11.41 -0.53
CA ILE A 150 13.33 -10.31 0.11
C ILE A 150 13.89 -9.30 -0.91
N SER A 151 13.57 -9.48 -2.19
CA SER A 151 13.90 -8.57 -3.28
C SER A 151 12.66 -8.30 -4.11
N HIS A 152 12.33 -7.02 -4.28
CA HIS A 152 11.20 -6.60 -5.10
C HIS A 152 11.28 -7.13 -6.54
N SER A 153 12.47 -7.15 -7.12
CA SER A 153 12.67 -7.61 -8.49
C SER A 153 12.22 -9.05 -8.75
N ARG A 154 12.20 -9.92 -7.72
CA ARG A 154 11.75 -11.31 -7.89
C ARG A 154 10.27 -11.38 -8.21
N TYR A 155 9.41 -10.80 -7.37
CA TYR A 155 7.97 -10.82 -7.64
C TYR A 155 7.55 -9.86 -8.76
N ILE A 156 8.36 -8.81 -9.07
CA ILE A 156 8.16 -8.00 -10.28
C ILE A 156 8.32 -8.87 -11.53
N LYS A 157 9.41 -9.64 -11.61
CA LYS A 157 9.67 -10.54 -12.75
C LYS A 157 8.64 -11.64 -12.85
N ASP A 158 8.29 -12.28 -11.73
CA ASP A 158 7.23 -13.28 -11.69
C ASP A 158 5.91 -12.74 -12.26
N ALA A 159 5.52 -11.52 -11.86
CA ALA A 159 4.29 -10.88 -12.35
C ALA A 159 4.35 -10.54 -13.86
N ILE A 160 5.53 -10.19 -14.39
CA ILE A 160 5.76 -9.99 -15.83
C ILE A 160 5.64 -11.33 -16.56
N GLU A 161 6.39 -12.33 -16.13
CA GLU A 161 6.43 -13.66 -16.75
C GLU A 161 5.06 -14.34 -16.79
N LYS A 162 4.32 -14.31 -15.68
CA LYS A 162 2.97 -14.87 -15.60
C LYS A 162 2.00 -14.16 -16.52
N ARG A 163 2.08 -12.82 -16.60
CA ARG A 163 1.28 -12.05 -17.56
C ARG A 163 1.58 -12.43 -19.00
N GLU A 164 2.86 -12.44 -19.39
CA GLU A 164 3.25 -12.73 -20.78
C GLU A 164 2.89 -14.16 -21.17
N ALA A 165 2.93 -15.08 -20.22
CA ALA A 165 2.49 -16.46 -20.42
C ALA A 165 0.96 -16.66 -20.33
N GLY A 166 0.17 -15.60 -20.04
CA GLY A 166 -1.28 -15.69 -19.84
C GLY A 166 -1.69 -16.55 -18.64
N LYS A 167 -0.80 -16.72 -17.65
CA LYS A 167 -1.06 -17.57 -16.47
C LYS A 167 -1.81 -16.80 -15.39
N ALA A 168 -2.70 -17.46 -14.68
CA ALA A 168 -3.33 -16.92 -13.49
C ALA A 168 -2.28 -16.62 -12.42
N ALA A 169 -2.37 -15.43 -11.81
CA ALA A 169 -1.49 -14.97 -10.75
C ALA A 169 -2.16 -13.86 -9.95
N PRO A 170 -1.76 -13.65 -8.68
CA PRO A 170 -2.26 -12.54 -7.87
C PRO A 170 -1.95 -11.18 -8.49
N TYR A 171 -0.81 -11.06 -9.15
CA TYR A 171 -0.37 -9.83 -9.80
C TYR A 171 0.11 -10.05 -11.23
N TRP A 172 -0.18 -9.07 -12.08
CA TRP A 172 0.39 -8.95 -13.42
C TRP A 172 1.17 -7.65 -13.55
N GLY A 173 2.40 -7.73 -14.07
CA GLY A 173 3.20 -6.56 -14.42
C GLY A 173 2.58 -5.81 -15.61
N ARG A 174 2.41 -4.49 -15.50
CA ARG A 174 1.80 -3.62 -16.52
C ARG A 174 2.68 -2.41 -16.79
N ARG A 175 2.77 -1.97 -18.06
CA ARG A 175 3.25 -0.62 -18.37
C ARG A 175 2.29 0.40 -17.80
N LEU A 176 2.78 1.60 -17.51
CA LEU A 176 1.98 2.63 -16.84
C LEU A 176 0.71 3.01 -17.61
N ASN A 177 0.74 2.95 -18.95
CA ASN A 177 -0.38 3.34 -19.82
C ASN A 177 -1.35 2.19 -20.16
N GLU A 178 -1.17 0.99 -19.63
CA GLU A 178 -1.97 -0.18 -20.00
C GLU A 178 -3.18 -0.42 -19.10
N ALA A 179 -3.16 0.11 -17.88
CA ALA A 179 -4.28 -0.02 -16.96
C ALA A 179 -4.30 1.14 -15.96
N PRO A 180 -5.49 1.65 -15.62
CA PRO A 180 -5.63 2.59 -14.50
C PRO A 180 -5.24 1.89 -13.19
N ALA A 181 -4.59 2.64 -12.31
CA ALA A 181 -4.24 2.18 -10.98
C ALA A 181 -5.50 1.97 -10.12
N ARG A 182 -5.50 0.92 -9.31
CA ARG A 182 -6.60 0.55 -8.42
C ARG A 182 -6.07 0.27 -7.02
N ILE A 183 -6.94 0.34 -6.04
CA ILE A 183 -6.63 -0.09 -4.67
C ILE A 183 -6.31 -1.59 -4.70
N GLY A 184 -5.22 -1.99 -4.02
CA GLY A 184 -4.68 -3.34 -4.06
C GLY A 184 -3.58 -3.57 -5.10
N ASP A 185 -3.40 -2.65 -6.06
CA ASP A 185 -2.25 -2.66 -6.97
C ASP A 185 -0.97 -2.20 -6.26
N MET A 186 0.21 -2.45 -6.86
CA MET A 186 1.47 -1.92 -6.35
C MET A 186 2.12 -0.97 -7.35
N VAL A 187 2.57 0.17 -6.86
CA VAL A 187 3.44 1.10 -7.60
C VAL A 187 4.85 0.54 -7.60
N VAL A 188 5.48 0.47 -8.76
CA VAL A 188 6.88 0.01 -8.89
C VAL A 188 7.79 1.18 -9.19
N LEU A 189 8.83 1.32 -8.37
CA LEU A 189 9.81 2.39 -8.46
C LEU A 189 11.20 1.84 -8.75
N SER A 190 11.89 2.53 -9.61
CA SER A 190 13.31 2.33 -9.87
C SER A 190 14.15 2.77 -8.67
N ARG A 191 15.25 2.06 -8.42
CA ARG A 191 16.27 2.43 -7.43
C ARG A 191 17.64 2.43 -8.09
N LYS A 192 18.51 3.34 -7.66
CA LYS A 192 19.93 3.26 -8.03
C LYS A 192 20.59 2.12 -7.28
N ASP A 193 21.42 1.37 -7.97
CA ASP A 193 22.33 0.44 -7.30
C ASP A 193 23.37 1.22 -6.50
N THR A 194 23.32 1.11 -5.18
CA THR A 194 24.27 1.72 -4.27
C THR A 194 25.29 0.71 -3.75
N THR A 195 25.13 -0.57 -4.12
CA THR A 195 25.97 -1.68 -3.61
C THR A 195 27.01 -2.14 -4.64
N GLY A 196 26.89 -1.73 -5.91
CA GLY A 196 27.71 -2.21 -7.03
C GLY A 196 27.40 -3.65 -7.47
N ASN A 197 26.44 -4.31 -6.82
CA ASN A 197 26.11 -5.72 -7.09
C ASN A 197 25.31 -5.94 -8.40
N HIS A 198 24.88 -4.86 -9.04
CA HIS A 198 24.04 -4.90 -10.25
C HIS A 198 24.65 -4.07 -11.40
N ASP A 199 25.98 -3.98 -11.46
CA ASP A 199 26.72 -3.24 -12.51
C ASP A 199 26.27 -1.77 -12.66
N ASN A 200 25.83 -1.13 -11.55
CA ASN A 200 25.27 0.23 -11.52
C ASN A 200 24.07 0.44 -12.46
N LYS A 201 23.41 -0.62 -12.90
CA LYS A 201 22.23 -0.52 -13.76
C LYS A 201 21.03 0.00 -12.97
N THR A 202 20.39 1.00 -13.54
CA THR A 202 19.06 1.42 -13.14
C THR A 202 18.05 0.77 -14.09
N VAL A 203 17.04 0.12 -13.56
CA VAL A 203 15.90 -0.41 -14.33
C VAL A 203 14.75 0.55 -14.14
N ASP A 204 14.32 1.22 -15.20
CA ASP A 204 13.28 2.25 -15.15
C ASP A 204 12.20 2.10 -16.25
N THR A 205 12.21 0.96 -16.96
CA THR A 205 11.17 0.57 -17.91
C THR A 205 10.70 -0.87 -17.67
N TYR A 206 9.49 -1.17 -18.17
CA TYR A 206 8.94 -2.54 -18.16
C TYR A 206 9.85 -3.50 -18.95
N GLU A 207 10.33 -3.07 -20.12
CA GLU A 207 11.18 -3.86 -21.02
C GLU A 207 12.51 -4.22 -20.36
N GLU A 208 13.14 -3.28 -19.70
CA GLU A 208 14.38 -3.54 -18.97
C GLU A 208 14.13 -4.52 -17.79
N ALA A 209 13.04 -4.35 -17.05
CA ALA A 209 12.69 -5.27 -15.97
C ALA A 209 12.42 -6.69 -16.47
N ARG A 210 11.81 -6.83 -17.67
CA ARG A 210 11.58 -8.12 -18.34
C ARG A 210 12.88 -8.77 -18.78
N ASP A 211 13.75 -8.02 -19.42
CA ASP A 211 14.90 -8.55 -20.18
C ASP A 211 16.17 -8.72 -19.31
N ILE A 212 16.26 -8.02 -18.18
CA ILE A 212 17.43 -8.11 -17.30
C ILE A 212 17.56 -9.51 -16.68
N LYS A 213 18.76 -10.07 -16.71
CA LYS A 213 19.07 -11.33 -16.01
C LYS A 213 19.31 -11.07 -14.51
N GLY A 214 18.76 -11.93 -13.65
CA GLY A 214 18.92 -11.82 -12.19
C GLY A 214 18.02 -10.77 -11.54
N THR A 215 18.45 -10.26 -10.40
CA THR A 215 17.74 -9.24 -9.62
C THR A 215 18.20 -7.84 -10.01
N PHE A 216 17.41 -6.82 -9.65
CA PHE A 216 17.75 -5.41 -9.87
C PHE A 216 17.20 -4.54 -8.72
N PRO A 217 17.84 -3.39 -8.44
CA PRO A 217 17.38 -2.47 -7.42
C PRO A 217 16.02 -1.87 -7.78
N SER A 218 15.04 -2.06 -6.92
CA SER A 218 13.67 -1.58 -7.12
C SER A 218 12.95 -1.39 -5.79
N HIS A 219 11.77 -0.82 -5.84
CA HIS A 219 10.89 -0.67 -4.68
C HIS A 219 9.44 -0.84 -5.10
N CYS A 220 8.60 -1.31 -4.19
CA CYS A 220 7.16 -1.39 -4.41
C CYS A 220 6.41 -0.88 -3.19
N ASP A 221 5.35 -0.09 -3.46
CA ASP A 221 4.39 0.38 -2.46
C ASP A 221 2.99 -0.11 -2.83
N LEU A 222 2.23 -0.63 -1.87
CA LEU A 222 0.86 -1.13 -2.06
C LEU A 222 -0.14 0.03 -2.01
N ILE A 223 -0.96 0.21 -3.04
CA ILE A 223 -1.99 1.24 -3.11
C ILE A 223 -3.14 0.88 -2.16
N VAL A 224 -3.40 1.75 -1.20
CA VAL A 224 -4.46 1.59 -0.18
C VAL A 224 -5.59 2.59 -0.33
N GLY A 225 -5.42 3.64 -1.14
CA GLY A 225 -6.43 4.65 -1.40
C GLY A 225 -6.15 5.44 -2.67
N ILE A 226 -7.20 6.00 -3.28
CA ILE A 226 -7.10 6.90 -4.43
C ILE A 226 -8.02 8.09 -4.18
N SER A 227 -7.46 9.30 -4.22
CA SER A 227 -8.22 10.54 -4.06
C SER A 227 -7.47 11.72 -4.70
N ASN A 228 -8.22 12.72 -5.17
CA ASN A 228 -7.66 13.98 -5.70
C ASN A 228 -6.59 13.77 -6.79
N GLY A 229 -6.79 12.81 -7.70
CA GLY A 229 -5.82 12.49 -8.76
C GLY A 229 -4.51 11.89 -8.27
N GLN A 230 -4.52 11.27 -7.08
CA GLN A 230 -3.36 10.62 -6.49
C GLN A 230 -3.70 9.21 -5.98
N ALA A 231 -2.77 8.28 -6.16
CA ALA A 231 -2.75 7.00 -5.49
C ALA A 231 -1.92 7.12 -4.20
N HIS A 232 -2.53 6.75 -3.07
CA HIS A 232 -1.88 6.70 -1.76
C HIS A 232 -1.44 5.26 -1.51
N ALA A 233 -0.14 5.06 -1.31
CA ALA A 233 0.41 3.72 -1.18
C ALA A 233 1.32 3.60 0.05
N LEU A 234 1.35 2.41 0.65
CA LEU A 234 2.16 2.05 1.82
C LEU A 234 3.34 1.19 1.41
N GLY A 235 4.53 1.60 1.85
CA GLY A 235 5.78 0.88 1.64
C GLY A 235 6.60 0.73 2.92
N GLY A 236 7.29 -0.40 3.03
CA GLY A 236 8.28 -0.62 4.09
C GLY A 236 9.61 0.06 3.77
N ASN A 237 10.35 0.43 4.79
CA ASN A 237 11.64 1.13 4.68
C ASN A 237 11.56 2.46 3.89
N VAL A 238 10.44 3.16 4.03
CA VAL A 238 10.24 4.52 3.52
C VAL A 238 10.47 5.48 4.66
N GLY A 239 11.55 6.28 4.61
CA GLY A 239 11.95 7.14 5.71
C GLY A 239 12.28 6.37 7.00
N GLN A 240 12.84 5.16 6.88
CA GLN A 240 13.17 4.25 8.00
C GLN A 240 11.93 3.81 8.80
N SER A 241 10.78 3.73 8.14
CA SER A 241 9.50 3.36 8.72
C SER A 241 8.65 2.59 7.69
N LEU A 242 7.47 2.16 8.08
CA LEU A 242 6.40 1.80 7.15
C LEU A 242 5.53 3.05 6.96
N SER A 243 5.65 3.69 5.80
CA SER A 243 5.11 5.02 5.57
C SER A 243 4.25 5.10 4.32
N MET A 244 3.40 6.13 4.28
CA MET A 244 2.53 6.41 3.13
C MET A 244 3.21 7.40 2.18
N SER A 245 3.22 7.04 0.90
CA SER A 245 3.60 7.88 -0.23
C SER A 245 2.41 8.20 -1.11
N SER A 246 2.48 9.29 -1.89
CA SER A 246 1.43 9.65 -2.85
C SER A 246 2.01 9.79 -4.24
N PHE A 247 1.33 9.20 -5.22
CA PHE A 247 1.74 9.12 -6.62
C PHE A 247 0.68 9.76 -7.51
N ALA A 248 1.09 10.68 -8.38
CA ALA A 248 0.17 11.35 -9.29
C ALA A 248 -0.44 10.37 -10.30
N LEU A 249 -1.72 10.57 -10.58
CA LEU A 249 -2.44 9.90 -11.65
C LEU A 249 -2.72 10.89 -12.78
N ASP A 250 -2.77 10.38 -14.03
CA ASP A 250 -3.26 11.14 -15.17
C ASP A 250 -4.81 11.17 -15.20
N ASP A 251 -5.38 11.87 -16.16
CA ASP A 251 -6.83 12.02 -16.32
C ASP A 251 -7.55 10.68 -16.62
N LYS A 252 -6.81 9.63 -16.99
CA LYS A 252 -7.32 8.28 -17.21
C LYS A 252 -7.13 7.37 -16.00
N GLY A 253 -6.53 7.89 -14.93
CA GLY A 253 -6.22 7.13 -13.71
C GLY A 253 -4.93 6.31 -13.79
N HIS A 254 -4.09 6.50 -14.81
CA HIS A 254 -2.81 5.83 -14.90
C HIS A 254 -1.77 6.52 -14.01
N LEU A 255 -0.83 5.73 -13.46
CA LEU A 255 0.30 6.29 -12.74
C LEU A 255 1.17 7.16 -13.66
N ALA A 256 1.46 8.38 -13.23
CA ALA A 256 2.38 9.25 -13.96
C ALA A 256 3.83 8.73 -13.84
N ALA A 257 4.58 8.78 -14.96
CA ALA A 257 6.02 8.45 -14.99
C ALA A 257 6.84 9.56 -14.32
N LYS A 258 6.65 9.76 -13.02
CA LYS A 258 7.34 10.74 -12.18
C LYS A 258 7.95 10.05 -10.96
N ASN A 259 8.94 10.67 -10.33
CA ASN A 259 9.53 10.18 -9.09
C ASN A 259 10.00 8.71 -9.17
N ARG A 260 10.57 8.31 -10.31
CA ARG A 260 11.07 6.95 -10.59
C ARG A 260 9.99 5.87 -10.71
N VAL A 261 8.73 6.23 -10.84
CA VAL A 261 7.65 5.27 -11.14
C VAL A 261 7.79 4.81 -12.58
N PHE A 262 7.86 3.49 -12.81
CA PHE A 262 8.04 2.95 -14.15
C PHE A 262 7.10 1.80 -14.52
N MET A 263 6.43 1.21 -13.54
CA MET A 263 5.56 0.07 -13.77
C MET A 263 4.45 -0.03 -12.71
N LEU A 264 3.39 -0.75 -13.04
CA LEU A 264 2.30 -1.13 -12.13
C LEU A 264 2.28 -2.65 -11.98
N LEU A 265 2.20 -3.17 -10.76
CA LEU A 265 1.75 -4.54 -10.52
C LEU A 265 0.24 -4.50 -10.28
N GLN A 266 -0.52 -4.95 -11.26
CA GLN A 266 -1.98 -4.97 -11.20
C GLN A 266 -2.47 -6.19 -10.42
N CYS A 267 -3.23 -5.98 -9.36
CA CYS A 267 -3.95 -7.04 -8.65
C CYS A 267 -5.01 -7.67 -9.56
N ARG A 268 -5.06 -9.00 -9.60
CA ARG A 268 -5.91 -9.79 -10.51
C ARG A 268 -7.00 -10.59 -9.80
N LEU A 269 -7.19 -10.33 -8.49
CA LEU A 269 -8.14 -11.03 -7.63
C LEU A 269 -9.37 -10.20 -7.34
#